data_1c53311aef6337cc1fe21b95e86386a4
#
_entry.id   1c53311aef6337cc1fe21b95e86386a4
#
_cell.length_a   1.000
_cell.length_b   1.000
_cell.length_c   1.000
_cell.angle_alpha   90.00
_cell.angle_beta   90.00
_cell.angle_gamma   90.00
#
_symmetry.space_group_name_H-M   'P 1'
#
loop_
_entity.id
_entity.type
_entity.pdbx_description
1 polymer ?
#
loop_
_entity_poly.entity_id
_entity_poly.type
_entity_poly.pdbx_seq_one_letter_code
_entity_poly.pdbx_strand_id
1 'polypeptide(L)'
;MANNNLYSQKILKIFGNPKNFGELKNPDSVGKVGNIRCGDEMWLYLRVGHKNGLDFIKNIKIKTFGCVAAIATSSVVVDLARGKTFNEALKIDPNKVMIKTGPLPKVKIHCSMLATDALIDAIYDYLSKNKKPISSELETLHKKIALKNKLLLKKFGL
;
A
#
# COMPACT_ATOMS: atom_id res chain seq x y z
N MET A 1 21.22 -24.95 15.75
CA MET A 1 21.04 -23.56 16.16
C MET A 1 19.73 -23.04 15.61
N ALA A 2 18.82 -22.68 16.45
CA ALA A 2 17.58 -22.03 16.03
C ALA A 2 17.96 -20.68 15.38
N ASN A 3 17.66 -20.52 14.09
CA ASN A 3 17.79 -19.24 13.42
C ASN A 3 16.75 -18.31 14.03
N ASN A 4 17.18 -17.48 14.97
CA ASN A 4 16.35 -16.51 15.68
C ASN A 4 16.02 -15.29 14.80
N ASN A 5 15.89 -15.52 13.48
CA ASN A 5 15.50 -14.46 12.56
C ASN A 5 13.99 -14.24 12.67
N LEU A 6 13.60 -13.10 13.22
CA LEU A 6 12.21 -12.64 13.30
C LEU A 6 11.50 -12.67 11.92
N TYR A 7 12.27 -12.53 10.84
CA TYR A 7 11.80 -12.51 9.46
C TYR A 7 12.39 -13.66 8.64
N SER A 8 11.60 -14.17 7.69
CA SER A 8 12.07 -15.17 6.73
C SER A 8 13.16 -14.59 5.82
N GLN A 9 14.00 -15.48 5.27
CA GLN A 9 15.02 -15.08 4.28
C GLN A 9 14.41 -14.36 3.06
N LYS A 10 13.21 -14.74 2.67
CA LYS A 10 12.48 -14.12 1.56
C LYS A 10 12.14 -12.66 1.87
N ILE A 11 11.64 -12.36 3.07
CA ILE A 11 11.35 -11.00 3.52
C ILE A 11 12.63 -10.16 3.56
N LEU A 12 13.72 -10.71 4.12
CA LEU A 12 15.02 -10.02 4.19
C LEU A 12 15.59 -9.72 2.81
N LYS A 13 15.41 -10.63 1.86
CA LYS A 13 15.84 -10.42 0.46
C LYS A 13 15.05 -9.28 -0.21
N ILE A 14 13.74 -9.23 -0.03
CA ILE A 14 12.90 -8.15 -0.55
C ILE A 14 13.28 -6.82 0.10
N PHE A 15 13.46 -6.82 1.42
CA PHE A 15 13.88 -5.64 2.18
C PHE A 15 15.25 -5.10 1.73
N GLY A 16 16.21 -5.97 1.45
CA GLY A 16 17.56 -5.58 1.02
C GLY A 16 17.61 -4.97 -0.38
N ASN A 17 16.61 -5.23 -1.22
CA ASN A 17 16.50 -4.66 -2.57
C ASN A 17 15.03 -4.41 -2.93
N PRO A 18 14.37 -3.45 -2.25
CA PRO A 18 12.95 -3.17 -2.49
C PRO A 18 12.77 -2.51 -3.86
N LYS A 19 11.90 -3.08 -4.67
CA LYS A 19 11.58 -2.54 -5.99
C LYS A 19 10.64 -1.35 -5.89
N ASN A 20 10.80 -0.42 -6.85
CA ASN A 20 9.87 0.70 -7.02
C ASN A 20 9.74 1.62 -5.79
N PHE A 21 10.82 1.75 -5.03
CA PHE A 21 10.90 2.67 -3.90
C PHE A 21 11.23 4.09 -4.36
N GLY A 22 10.64 5.07 -3.68
CA GLY A 22 10.82 6.50 -3.94
C GLY A 22 9.55 7.20 -4.40
N GLU A 23 9.69 8.38 -4.98
CA GLU A 23 8.58 9.21 -5.44
C GLU A 23 8.46 9.20 -6.96
N LEU A 24 7.26 9.39 -7.48
CA LEU A 24 7.03 9.71 -8.90
C LEU A 24 7.02 11.23 -9.06
N LYS A 25 7.68 11.73 -10.12
CA LYS A 25 7.47 13.10 -10.56
C LYS A 25 6.06 13.22 -11.16
N ASN A 26 5.31 14.22 -10.69
CA ASN A 26 3.96 14.52 -11.18
C ASN A 26 3.05 13.28 -11.19
N PRO A 27 2.80 12.63 -10.03
CA PRO A 27 1.88 11.52 -9.98
C PRO A 27 0.46 11.98 -10.28
N ASP A 28 -0.36 11.09 -10.83
CA ASP A 28 -1.79 11.38 -11.05
C ASP A 28 -2.59 11.30 -9.75
N SER A 29 -2.09 10.52 -8.80
CA SER A 29 -2.64 10.47 -7.44
C SER A 29 -1.63 9.99 -6.42
N VAL A 30 -1.92 10.26 -5.15
CA VAL A 30 -1.11 9.85 -4.01
C VAL A 30 -2.02 9.32 -2.91
N GLY A 31 -1.76 8.10 -2.46
CA GLY A 31 -2.34 7.56 -1.24
C GLY A 31 -1.39 7.78 -0.07
N LYS A 32 -1.93 8.24 1.05
CA LYS A 32 -1.16 8.46 2.28
C LYS A 32 -1.86 7.80 3.45
N VAL A 33 -1.16 6.89 4.09
CA VAL A 33 -1.69 6.16 5.25
C VAL A 33 -0.66 6.06 6.36
N GLY A 34 -1.15 5.88 7.59
CA GLY A 34 -0.33 5.65 8.76
C GLY A 34 -0.90 4.55 9.63
N ASN A 35 -0.07 3.98 10.51
CA ASN A 35 -0.49 3.00 11.48
C ASN A 35 -0.24 3.51 12.90
N ILE A 36 -1.32 3.61 13.67
CA ILE A 36 -1.27 4.14 15.04
C ILE A 36 -0.48 3.24 16.02
N ARG A 37 -0.37 1.94 15.73
CA ARG A 37 0.31 0.99 16.62
C ARG A 37 1.83 1.09 16.54
N CYS A 38 2.37 1.21 15.34
CA CYS A 38 3.82 1.22 15.12
C CYS A 38 4.37 2.58 14.69
N GLY A 39 3.51 3.56 14.36
CA GLY A 39 3.93 4.87 13.87
C GLY A 39 4.45 4.86 12.43
N ASP A 40 4.27 3.76 11.70
CA ASP A 40 4.68 3.65 10.31
C ASP A 40 3.82 4.59 9.45
N GLU A 41 4.45 5.24 8.49
CA GLU A 41 3.77 6.05 7.48
C GLU A 41 4.13 5.54 6.07
N MET A 42 3.20 5.69 5.15
CA MET A 42 3.36 5.20 3.79
C MET A 42 2.70 6.12 2.78
N TRP A 43 3.44 6.44 1.71
CA TRP A 43 2.96 7.19 0.55
C TRP A 43 3.05 6.29 -0.68
N LEU A 44 1.98 6.17 -1.41
CA LEU A 44 1.91 5.41 -2.64
C LEU A 44 1.53 6.33 -3.78
N TYR A 45 2.39 6.40 -4.79
CA TYR A 45 2.27 7.30 -5.95
C TYR A 45 1.81 6.51 -7.16
N LEU A 46 0.75 6.95 -7.82
CA LEU A 46 0.22 6.33 -9.02
C LEU A 46 0.40 7.22 -10.24
N ARG A 47 0.75 6.58 -11.36
CA ARG A 47 0.51 7.09 -12.70
C ARG A 47 -0.46 6.19 -13.42
N VAL A 48 -1.51 6.76 -13.97
CA VAL A 48 -2.63 6.05 -14.57
C VAL A 48 -2.51 6.06 -16.08
N GLY A 49 -2.75 4.93 -16.70
CA GLY A 49 -2.90 4.78 -18.14
C GLY A 49 -4.33 4.44 -18.49
N HIS A 50 -4.67 4.60 -19.76
CA HIS A 50 -5.99 4.30 -20.29
C HIS A 50 -5.86 3.31 -21.43
N LYS A 51 -6.61 2.22 -21.38
CA LYS A 51 -6.64 1.20 -22.43
C LYS A 51 -8.03 0.55 -22.48
N ASN A 52 -8.60 0.47 -23.69
CA ASN A 52 -9.93 -0.13 -23.91
C ASN A 52 -11.03 0.46 -23.01
N GLY A 53 -11.00 1.77 -22.76
CA GLY A 53 -11.96 2.44 -21.89
C GLY A 53 -11.76 2.21 -20.38
N LEU A 54 -10.70 1.50 -19.98
CA LEU A 54 -10.39 1.21 -18.59
C LEU A 54 -9.13 1.94 -18.12
N ASP A 55 -9.20 2.44 -16.89
CA ASP A 55 -8.03 2.96 -16.20
C ASP A 55 -7.21 1.80 -15.62
N PHE A 56 -5.90 1.88 -15.78
CA PHE A 56 -4.97 0.91 -15.23
C PHE A 56 -3.76 1.59 -14.61
N ILE A 57 -3.09 0.90 -13.72
CA ILE A 57 -1.87 1.40 -13.04
C ILE A 57 -0.68 1.26 -13.99
N LYS A 58 -0.33 2.36 -14.64
CA LYS A 58 0.79 2.41 -15.59
C LYS A 58 2.13 2.40 -14.89
N ASN A 59 2.26 3.21 -13.84
CA ASN A 59 3.45 3.23 -12.99
C ASN A 59 3.05 3.46 -11.53
N ILE A 60 3.84 2.91 -10.64
CA ILE A 60 3.57 2.96 -9.20
C ILE A 60 4.91 2.99 -8.45
N LYS A 61 5.01 3.86 -7.48
CA LYS A 61 6.12 3.90 -6.52
C LYS A 61 5.61 4.05 -5.11
N ILE A 62 6.42 3.65 -4.16
CA ILE A 62 6.09 3.73 -2.76
C ILE A 62 7.25 4.30 -1.95
N LYS A 63 6.91 5.09 -0.95
CA LYS A 63 7.83 5.60 0.05
C LYS A 63 7.24 5.32 1.42
N THR A 64 8.04 4.81 2.32
CA THR A 64 7.57 4.55 3.68
C THR A 64 8.64 4.83 4.71
N PHE A 65 8.21 5.33 5.86
CA PHE A 65 8.94 5.25 7.12
C PHE A 65 8.33 4.10 7.91
N GLY A 66 9.08 3.00 8.02
CA GLY A 66 8.54 1.80 8.64
C GLY A 66 9.60 0.73 8.84
N CYS A 67 9.12 -0.38 9.38
CA CYS A 67 9.96 -1.53 9.68
C CYS A 67 10.25 -2.38 8.44
N VAL A 68 11.07 -3.42 8.61
CA VAL A 68 11.38 -4.42 7.57
C VAL A 68 10.11 -4.97 6.91
N ALA A 69 9.10 -5.32 7.72
CA ALA A 69 7.83 -5.84 7.20
C ALA A 69 7.07 -4.81 6.36
N ALA A 70 7.03 -3.53 6.77
CA ALA A 70 6.38 -2.46 6.02
C ALA A 70 7.04 -2.26 4.64
N ILE A 71 8.36 -2.27 4.58
CA ILE A 71 9.13 -2.12 3.34
C ILE A 71 8.92 -3.34 2.42
N ALA A 72 9.02 -4.55 2.96
CA ALA A 72 8.85 -5.78 2.18
C ALA A 72 7.42 -5.93 1.63
N THR A 73 6.41 -5.72 2.46
CA THR A 73 4.99 -5.83 2.04
C THR A 73 4.61 -4.78 1.02
N SER A 74 5.06 -3.55 1.20
CA SER A 74 4.80 -2.46 0.25
C SER A 74 5.45 -2.71 -1.11
N SER A 75 6.67 -3.24 -1.14
CA SER A 75 7.33 -3.65 -2.39
C SER A 75 6.50 -4.70 -3.14
N VAL A 76 5.94 -5.67 -2.44
CA VAL A 76 5.08 -6.71 -3.03
C VAL A 76 3.76 -6.13 -3.53
N VAL A 77 3.12 -5.24 -2.79
CA VAL A 77 1.88 -4.57 -3.24
C VAL A 77 2.12 -3.84 -4.56
N VAL A 78 3.23 -3.12 -4.67
CA VAL A 78 3.59 -2.41 -5.91
C VAL A 78 3.76 -3.39 -7.09
N ASP A 79 4.45 -4.50 -6.88
CA ASP A 79 4.64 -5.52 -7.92
C ASP A 79 3.30 -6.16 -8.36
N LEU A 80 2.41 -6.43 -7.39
CA LEU A 80 1.09 -6.99 -7.67
C LEU A 80 0.15 -6.03 -8.40
N ALA A 81 0.24 -4.74 -8.09
CA ALA A 81 -0.68 -3.71 -8.61
C ALA A 81 -0.26 -3.18 -9.99
N ARG A 82 1.01 -3.20 -10.33
CA ARG A 82 1.50 -2.67 -11.60
C ARG A 82 0.85 -3.36 -12.79
N GLY A 83 0.35 -2.58 -13.74
CA GLY A 83 -0.30 -3.07 -14.95
C GLY A 83 -1.73 -3.56 -14.75
N LYS A 84 -2.26 -3.52 -13.51
CA LYS A 84 -3.63 -3.93 -13.20
C LYS A 84 -4.62 -2.79 -13.40
N THR A 85 -5.83 -3.14 -13.81
CA THR A 85 -6.96 -2.20 -13.72
C THR A 85 -7.27 -1.89 -12.26
N PHE A 86 -7.99 -0.81 -12.00
CA PHE A 86 -8.37 -0.48 -10.62
C PHE A 86 -9.19 -1.57 -9.96
N ASN A 87 -10.13 -2.18 -10.70
CA ASN A 87 -10.94 -3.29 -10.17
C ASN A 87 -10.09 -4.50 -9.78
N GLU A 88 -9.07 -4.82 -10.56
CA GLU A 88 -8.13 -5.90 -10.25
C GLU A 88 -7.23 -5.54 -9.07
N ALA A 89 -6.74 -4.30 -9.03
CA ALA A 89 -5.88 -3.81 -7.96
C ALA A 89 -6.59 -3.77 -6.61
N LEU A 90 -7.86 -3.39 -6.57
CA LEU A 90 -8.68 -3.37 -5.35
C LEU A 90 -8.95 -4.78 -4.77
N LYS A 91 -8.70 -5.83 -5.52
CA LYS A 91 -8.77 -7.23 -5.05
C LYS A 91 -7.48 -7.72 -4.41
N ILE A 92 -6.44 -6.89 -4.36
CA ILE A 92 -5.20 -7.20 -3.67
C ILE A 92 -5.43 -6.99 -2.17
N ASP A 93 -5.53 -8.09 -1.46
CA ASP A 93 -5.75 -8.12 -0.02
C ASP A 93 -4.47 -8.49 0.75
N PRO A 94 -4.42 -8.30 2.08
CA PRO A 94 -3.27 -8.67 2.89
C PRO A 94 -2.85 -10.14 2.76
N ASN A 95 -3.79 -11.07 2.53
CA ASN A 95 -3.47 -12.48 2.36
C ASN A 95 -2.65 -12.73 1.09
N LYS A 96 -3.02 -12.10 -0.01
CA LYS A 96 -2.25 -12.17 -1.27
C LYS A 96 -0.84 -11.62 -1.11
N VAL A 97 -0.71 -10.54 -0.34
CA VAL A 97 0.60 -9.97 -0.02
C VAL A 97 1.44 -10.96 0.80
N MET A 98 0.88 -11.55 1.84
CA MET A 98 1.58 -12.52 2.69
C MET A 98 1.98 -13.80 1.96
N ILE A 99 1.18 -14.27 1.00
CA ILE A 99 1.54 -15.40 0.13
C ILE A 99 2.83 -15.09 -0.66
N LYS A 100 2.97 -13.86 -1.12
CA LYS A 100 4.16 -13.43 -1.90
C LYS A 100 5.36 -13.10 -1.03
N THR A 101 5.17 -12.48 0.13
CA THR A 101 6.28 -12.17 1.06
C THR A 101 6.77 -13.38 1.85
N GLY A 102 5.90 -14.35 2.07
CA GLY A 102 6.05 -15.38 3.08
C GLY A 102 5.46 -14.94 4.43
N PRO A 103 5.50 -15.80 5.44
CA PRO A 103 4.87 -15.54 6.73
C PRO A 103 5.51 -14.35 7.45
N LEU A 104 4.66 -13.49 8.00
CA LEU A 104 5.06 -12.38 8.86
C LEU A 104 4.92 -12.78 10.34
N PRO A 105 5.75 -12.22 11.21
CA PRO A 105 5.50 -12.30 12.65
C PRO A 105 4.10 -11.77 12.98
N LYS A 106 3.40 -12.41 13.91
CA LYS A 106 2.01 -12.03 14.28
C LYS A 106 1.86 -10.53 14.59
N VAL A 107 2.86 -9.97 15.28
CA VAL A 107 2.90 -8.54 15.63
C VAL A 107 3.12 -7.60 14.43
N LYS A 108 3.44 -8.13 13.27
CA LYS A 108 3.73 -7.39 12.02
C LYS A 108 2.71 -7.61 10.90
N ILE A 109 1.68 -8.40 11.12
CA ILE A 109 0.62 -8.66 10.12
C ILE A 109 -0.05 -7.37 9.66
N HIS A 110 -0.21 -6.39 10.56
CA HIS A 110 -0.79 -5.09 10.22
C HIS A 110 0.00 -4.31 9.15
N CYS A 111 1.28 -4.61 8.96
CA CYS A 111 2.08 -3.96 7.91
C CYS A 111 1.60 -4.32 6.50
N SER A 112 1.09 -5.55 6.29
CA SER A 112 0.47 -5.94 5.02
C SER A 112 -0.84 -5.19 4.75
N MET A 113 -1.58 -4.86 5.81
CA MET A 113 -2.80 -4.05 5.72
C MET A 113 -2.48 -2.60 5.35
N LEU A 114 -1.41 -2.04 5.92
CA LEU A 114 -0.99 -0.66 5.63
C LEU A 114 -0.69 -0.46 4.14
N ALA A 115 0.02 -1.41 3.53
CA ALA A 115 0.37 -1.35 2.11
C ALA A 115 -0.87 -1.42 1.19
N THR A 116 -1.82 -2.29 1.52
CA THR A 116 -3.08 -2.37 0.76
C THR A 116 -3.97 -1.15 0.99
N ASP A 117 -4.01 -0.62 2.19
CA ASP A 117 -4.73 0.63 2.50
C ASP A 117 -4.17 1.82 1.70
N ALA A 118 -2.85 1.92 1.55
CA ALA A 118 -2.22 2.96 0.74
C ALA A 118 -2.63 2.87 -0.75
N LEU A 119 -2.74 1.66 -1.28
CA LEU A 119 -3.20 1.43 -2.65
C LEU A 119 -4.67 1.86 -2.83
N ILE A 120 -5.53 1.48 -1.90
CA ILE A 120 -6.94 1.87 -1.89
C ILE A 120 -7.08 3.38 -1.84
N ASP A 121 -6.35 4.04 -0.95
CA ASP A 121 -6.39 5.50 -0.81
C ASP A 121 -5.92 6.22 -2.07
N ALA A 122 -4.86 5.73 -2.73
CA ALA A 122 -4.36 6.30 -3.98
C ALA A 122 -5.38 6.15 -5.14
N ILE A 123 -6.04 5.01 -5.25
CA ILE A 123 -7.09 4.80 -6.26
C ILE A 123 -8.29 5.71 -5.99
N TYR A 124 -8.70 5.83 -4.73
CA TYR A 124 -9.78 6.74 -4.34
C TYR A 124 -9.44 8.19 -4.67
N ASP A 125 -8.23 8.65 -4.34
CA ASP A 125 -7.76 10.00 -4.65
C ASP A 125 -7.84 10.30 -6.16
N TYR A 126 -7.42 9.35 -7.00
CA TYR A 126 -7.51 9.50 -8.45
C TYR A 126 -8.96 9.62 -8.93
N LEU A 127 -9.83 8.71 -8.50
CA LEU A 127 -11.23 8.71 -8.93
C LEU A 127 -11.97 9.98 -8.47
N SER A 128 -11.72 10.41 -7.25
CA SER A 128 -12.29 11.63 -6.67
C SER A 128 -11.85 12.89 -7.44
N LYS A 129 -10.56 13.06 -7.68
CA LYS A 129 -10.00 14.20 -8.42
C LYS A 129 -10.53 14.31 -9.85
N ASN A 130 -10.75 13.18 -10.49
CA ASN A 130 -11.23 13.12 -11.88
C ASN A 130 -12.74 12.99 -11.99
N LYS A 131 -13.47 13.13 -10.88
CA LYS A 131 -14.95 13.04 -10.82
C LYS A 131 -15.48 11.76 -11.46
N LYS A 132 -14.77 10.66 -11.28
CA LYS A 132 -15.15 9.34 -11.78
C LYS A 132 -16.03 8.62 -10.76
N PRO A 133 -16.86 7.65 -11.20
CA PRO A 133 -17.71 6.87 -10.30
C PRO A 133 -16.89 6.14 -9.24
N ILE A 134 -17.33 6.22 -7.98
CA ILE A 134 -16.75 5.53 -6.83
C ILE A 134 -17.80 4.56 -6.29
N SER A 135 -17.44 3.29 -6.17
CA SER A 135 -18.36 2.29 -5.62
C SER A 135 -18.60 2.53 -4.12
N SER A 136 -19.77 2.12 -3.63
CA SER A 136 -20.11 2.21 -2.21
C SER A 136 -19.12 1.44 -1.33
N GLU A 137 -18.59 0.32 -1.83
CA GLU A 137 -17.55 -0.48 -1.16
C GLU A 137 -16.24 0.30 -1.01
N LEU A 138 -15.76 0.92 -2.08
CA LEU A 138 -14.55 1.74 -2.06
C LEU A 138 -14.72 2.97 -1.16
N GLU A 139 -15.88 3.62 -1.20
CA GLU A 139 -16.22 4.73 -0.30
C GLU A 139 -16.13 4.31 1.17
N THR A 140 -16.67 3.15 1.51
CA THR A 140 -16.64 2.61 2.87
C THR A 140 -15.22 2.29 3.32
N LEU A 141 -14.41 1.67 2.46
CA LEU A 141 -13.00 1.38 2.74
C LEU A 141 -12.20 2.66 2.96
N HIS A 142 -12.39 3.65 2.10
CA HIS A 142 -11.71 4.94 2.21
C HIS A 142 -12.06 5.66 3.53
N LYS A 143 -13.32 5.66 3.93
CA LYS A 143 -13.74 6.24 5.23
C LYS A 143 -13.06 5.58 6.41
N LYS A 144 -12.88 4.26 6.39
CA LYS A 144 -12.13 3.53 7.43
C LYS A 144 -10.66 3.95 7.46
N ILE A 145 -10.04 4.09 6.30
CA ILE A 145 -8.63 4.53 6.17
C ILE A 145 -8.49 5.97 6.67
N ALA A 146 -9.37 6.87 6.27
CA ALA A 146 -9.38 8.27 6.71
C ALA A 146 -9.52 8.39 8.23
N LEU A 147 -10.36 7.56 8.85
CA LEU A 147 -10.51 7.52 10.30
C LEU A 147 -9.22 7.06 10.99
N LYS A 148 -8.56 6.01 10.48
CA LYS A 148 -7.27 5.56 11.01
C LYS A 148 -6.21 6.66 10.92
N ASN A 149 -6.13 7.37 9.79
CA ASN A 149 -5.20 8.49 9.60
C ASN A 149 -5.47 9.64 10.58
N LYS A 150 -6.74 10.00 10.80
CA LYS A 150 -7.14 11.03 11.75
C LYS A 150 -6.75 10.66 13.19
N LEU A 151 -6.93 9.41 13.59
CA LEU A 151 -6.52 8.93 14.92
C LEU A 151 -5.00 8.96 15.09
N LEU A 152 -4.25 8.68 14.03
CA LEU A 152 -2.80 8.77 14.02
C LEU A 152 -2.32 10.22 14.27
N LEU A 153 -2.86 11.16 13.51
CA LEU A 153 -2.54 12.59 13.68
C LEU A 153 -2.83 13.08 15.10
N LYS A 154 -3.99 12.73 15.64
CA LYS A 154 -4.37 13.08 17.01
C LYS A 154 -3.41 12.51 18.06
N LYS A 155 -2.96 11.26 17.88
CA LYS A 155 -2.04 10.59 18.81
C LYS A 155 -0.67 11.26 18.86
N PHE A 156 -0.17 11.75 17.73
CA PHE A 156 1.15 12.37 17.64
C PHE A 156 1.12 13.89 17.69
N GLY A 157 -0.03 14.51 17.91
CA GLY A 157 -0.17 15.96 18.05
C GLY A 157 0.06 16.74 16.74
N LEU A 158 -0.20 16.12 15.61
CA LEU A 158 -0.03 16.71 14.27
C LEU A 158 -1.34 17.26 13.71
#